data_b5eef89b0faaa976daa5430db380b2a0
#
_entry.id   b5eef89b0faaa976daa5430db380b2a0
#
_cell.length_a   1.000
_cell.length_b   1.000
_cell.length_c   1.000
_cell.angle_alpha   90.00
_cell.angle_beta   90.00
_cell.angle_gamma   90.00
#
_symmetry.space_group_name_H-M   'P 1'
#
loop_
_entity.id
_entity.type
_entity.pdbx_description
1 polymer ?
#
loop_
_entity_poly.entity_id
_entity_poly.type
_entity_poly.pdbx_seq_one_letter_code
_entity_poly.pdbx_strand_id
1 'polypeptide(L)'
;MSAPERFSGVLTPVITPFNEDLSPDAERFIQQCRWMLSQNVGLSVFGTNSEANSLTVEEKLDLLDRLIDAGIDPVKLMPGTGCCALGDSVKMTAHAVKAGCGGVLMLPPFYYKGVSDDGLYRCFAEVIERVSSSNLRIYLYHIPPVSQVGLSLDLIERLVGAYPETVVGVKDSSG
;
A
#
# COMPACT_ATOMS: atom_id res chain seq x y z
N MET A 1 -7.76 18.32 -11.49
CA MET A 1 -8.50 17.12 -11.05
C MET A 1 -8.68 17.23 -9.54
N SER A 2 -9.88 16.96 -9.01
CA SER A 2 -10.09 16.88 -7.56
C SER A 2 -9.23 15.74 -6.99
N ALA A 3 -8.73 15.95 -5.75
CA ALA A 3 -8.03 14.87 -5.06
C ALA A 3 -8.93 13.62 -4.94
N PRO A 4 -8.38 12.39 -5.01
CA PRO A 4 -9.19 11.19 -4.90
C PRO A 4 -9.94 11.16 -3.58
N GLU A 5 -11.20 10.70 -3.61
CA GLU A 5 -12.01 10.52 -2.42
C GLU A 5 -11.38 9.44 -1.52
N ARG A 6 -11.64 9.55 -0.21
CA ARG A 6 -11.21 8.50 0.73
C ARG A 6 -11.98 7.21 0.45
N PHE A 7 -11.32 6.07 0.62
CA PHE A 7 -12.01 4.79 0.50
C PHE A 7 -13.16 4.67 1.49
N SER A 8 -14.26 4.10 1.01
CA SER A 8 -15.42 3.72 1.81
C SER A 8 -15.83 2.28 1.46
N GLY A 9 -16.49 1.59 2.38
CA GLY A 9 -16.90 0.20 2.19
C GLY A 9 -15.77 -0.80 2.45
N VAL A 10 -15.79 -1.91 1.74
CA VAL A 10 -14.87 -3.04 1.95
C VAL A 10 -13.73 -3.00 0.95
N LEU A 11 -12.51 -3.10 1.44
CA LEU A 11 -11.32 -3.36 0.62
C LEU A 11 -10.83 -4.79 0.92
N THR A 12 -10.85 -5.64 -0.09
CA THR A 12 -10.47 -7.05 0.04
C THR A 12 -8.96 -7.23 -0.19
N PRO A 13 -8.23 -7.88 0.72
CA PRO A 13 -6.87 -8.31 0.44
C PRO A 13 -6.88 -9.36 -0.69
N VAL A 14 -5.96 -9.22 -1.62
CA VAL A 14 -5.84 -10.12 -2.77
C VAL A 14 -4.61 -11.01 -2.60
N ILE A 15 -4.73 -12.31 -2.84
CA ILE A 15 -3.57 -13.20 -2.92
C ILE A 15 -2.83 -13.01 -4.25
N THR A 16 -1.54 -13.32 -4.29
CA THR A 16 -0.77 -13.35 -5.53
C THR A 16 -0.58 -14.81 -5.96
N PRO A 17 -1.19 -15.26 -7.07
CA PRO A 17 -0.90 -16.58 -7.63
C PRO A 17 0.52 -16.61 -8.20
N PHE A 18 1.17 -17.78 -8.10
CA PHE A 18 2.49 -18.04 -8.67
C PHE A 18 2.43 -19.20 -9.64
N ASN A 19 3.31 -19.17 -10.63
CA ASN A 19 3.61 -20.27 -11.55
C ASN A 19 4.50 -21.34 -10.85
N GLU A 20 4.70 -22.46 -11.51
CA GLU A 20 5.57 -23.54 -10.99
C GLU A 20 7.04 -23.09 -10.84
N ASP A 21 7.49 -22.12 -11.64
CA ASP A 21 8.82 -21.52 -11.56
C ASP A 21 8.94 -20.42 -10.52
N LEU A 22 7.88 -20.20 -9.72
CA LEU A 22 7.75 -19.18 -8.67
C LEU A 22 7.65 -17.74 -9.19
N SER A 23 7.51 -17.54 -10.49
CA SER A 23 7.16 -16.20 -11.03
C SER A 23 5.68 -15.88 -10.74
N PRO A 24 5.31 -14.59 -10.56
CA PRO A 24 3.92 -14.21 -10.40
C PRO A 24 3.07 -14.55 -11.63
N ASP A 25 1.91 -15.17 -11.42
CA ASP A 25 0.94 -15.44 -12.49
C ASP A 25 -0.01 -14.24 -12.66
N ALA A 26 0.36 -13.34 -13.56
CA ALA A 26 -0.40 -12.13 -13.80
C ALA A 26 -1.81 -12.39 -14.34
N GLU A 27 -2.01 -13.45 -15.14
CA GLU A 27 -3.33 -13.75 -15.71
C GLU A 27 -4.33 -14.20 -14.63
N ARG A 28 -3.91 -15.14 -13.77
CA ARG A 28 -4.73 -15.57 -12.63
C ARG A 28 -4.95 -14.44 -11.63
N PHE A 29 -3.93 -13.59 -11.41
CA PHE A 29 -4.05 -12.41 -10.56
C PHE A 29 -5.12 -11.45 -11.06
N ILE A 30 -5.11 -11.11 -12.35
CA ILE A 30 -6.12 -10.25 -12.99
C ILE A 30 -7.52 -10.87 -12.90
N GLN A 31 -7.66 -12.17 -13.19
CA GLN A 31 -8.95 -12.87 -13.13
C GLN A 31 -9.53 -12.80 -11.69
N GLN A 32 -8.70 -13.04 -10.69
CA GLN A 32 -9.11 -12.95 -9.28
C GLN A 32 -9.52 -11.53 -8.89
N CYS A 33 -8.74 -10.52 -9.30
CA CYS A 33 -9.06 -9.13 -9.04
C CYS A 33 -10.41 -8.74 -9.67
N ARG A 34 -10.67 -9.14 -10.91
CA ARG A 34 -11.96 -8.91 -11.58
C ARG A 34 -13.13 -9.57 -10.85
N TRP A 35 -12.94 -10.80 -10.42
CA TRP A 35 -13.97 -11.51 -9.66
C TRP A 35 -14.28 -10.81 -8.33
N MET A 36 -13.27 -10.40 -7.58
CA MET A 36 -13.48 -9.66 -6.33
C MET A 36 -14.19 -8.32 -6.57
N LEU A 37 -13.77 -7.56 -7.58
CA LEU A 37 -14.41 -6.29 -7.94
C LEU A 37 -15.88 -6.47 -8.32
N SER A 38 -16.26 -7.61 -8.92
CA SER A 38 -17.66 -7.93 -9.24
C SER A 38 -18.54 -8.11 -7.98
N GLN A 39 -17.93 -8.27 -6.79
CA GLN A 39 -18.62 -8.35 -5.50
C GLN A 39 -18.80 -6.95 -4.85
N ASN A 40 -18.60 -5.88 -5.60
CA ASN A 40 -18.73 -4.50 -5.14
C ASN A 40 -17.79 -4.14 -3.98
N VAL A 41 -16.54 -4.59 -4.05
CA VAL A 41 -15.46 -4.26 -3.10
C VAL A 41 -14.32 -3.54 -3.82
N GLY A 42 -13.50 -2.80 -3.07
CA GLY A 42 -12.19 -2.36 -3.55
C GLY A 42 -11.11 -3.41 -3.28
N LEU A 43 -9.91 -3.21 -3.78
CA LEU A 43 -8.81 -4.18 -3.67
C LEU A 43 -7.61 -3.59 -2.92
N SER A 44 -7.13 -4.34 -1.93
CA SER A 44 -5.84 -4.09 -1.28
C SER A 44 -4.83 -5.14 -1.77
N VAL A 45 -4.12 -4.79 -2.84
CA VAL A 45 -3.09 -5.64 -3.45
C VAL A 45 -1.74 -5.41 -2.79
N PHE A 46 -0.83 -6.37 -2.87
CA PHE A 46 0.54 -6.28 -2.33
C PHE A 46 0.62 -5.98 -0.82
N GLY A 47 -0.35 -6.48 -0.06
CA GLY A 47 -0.30 -6.52 1.39
C GLY A 47 0.26 -7.85 1.90
N THR A 48 0.11 -8.14 3.20
CA THR A 48 0.57 -9.38 3.83
C THR A 48 -0.08 -10.63 3.20
N ASN A 49 -1.39 -10.60 2.95
CA ASN A 49 -2.09 -11.71 2.30
C ASN A 49 -1.69 -11.91 0.84
N SER A 50 -1.17 -10.87 0.19
CA SER A 50 -0.64 -10.94 -1.17
C SER A 50 0.80 -11.46 -1.24
N GLU A 51 1.35 -11.86 -0.12
CA GLU A 51 2.77 -12.29 -0.03
C GLU A 51 3.73 -11.22 -0.58
N ALA A 52 3.45 -9.94 -0.31
CA ALA A 52 4.18 -8.81 -0.88
C ALA A 52 5.71 -8.86 -0.67
N ASN A 53 6.15 -9.53 0.40
CA ASN A 53 7.59 -9.68 0.69
C ASN A 53 8.24 -10.88 -0.04
N SER A 54 7.46 -11.69 -0.75
CA SER A 54 7.92 -12.70 -1.69
C SER A 54 8.09 -12.16 -3.12
N LEU A 55 7.69 -10.89 -3.35
CA LEU A 55 7.78 -10.21 -4.63
C LEU A 55 8.86 -9.13 -4.59
N THR A 56 9.61 -9.00 -5.66
CA THR A 56 10.47 -7.84 -5.89
C THR A 56 9.64 -6.56 -6.11
N VAL A 57 10.29 -5.42 -6.00
CA VAL A 57 9.63 -4.13 -6.33
C VAL A 57 9.19 -4.11 -7.79
N GLU A 58 10.04 -4.59 -8.69
CA GLU A 58 9.79 -4.64 -10.14
C GLU A 58 8.56 -5.50 -10.48
N GLU A 59 8.43 -6.68 -9.86
CA GLU A 59 7.27 -7.54 -10.05
C GLU A 59 5.97 -6.89 -9.56
N LYS A 60 6.01 -6.18 -8.43
CA LYS A 60 4.84 -5.45 -7.92
C LYS A 60 4.43 -4.29 -8.86
N LEU A 61 5.41 -3.59 -9.42
CA LEU A 61 5.14 -2.51 -10.38
C LEU A 61 4.55 -3.08 -11.68
N ASP A 62 5.14 -4.14 -12.23
CA ASP A 62 4.64 -4.83 -13.44
C ASP A 62 3.21 -5.36 -13.23
N LEU A 63 2.94 -6.02 -12.10
CA LEU A 63 1.59 -6.51 -11.80
C LEU A 63 0.57 -5.37 -11.67
N LEU A 64 0.95 -4.24 -11.07
CA LEU A 64 0.06 -3.08 -10.98
C LEU A 64 -0.26 -2.51 -12.36
N ASP A 65 0.76 -2.35 -13.21
CA ASP A 65 0.56 -1.88 -14.58
C ASP A 65 -0.33 -2.83 -15.37
N ARG A 66 -0.14 -4.14 -15.27
CA ARG A 66 -0.98 -5.16 -15.91
C ARG A 66 -2.43 -5.14 -15.43
N LEU A 67 -2.70 -4.85 -14.15
CA LEU A 67 -4.08 -4.68 -13.67
C LEU A 67 -4.76 -3.51 -14.37
N ILE A 68 -4.05 -2.39 -14.52
CA ILE A 68 -4.56 -1.17 -15.15
C ILE A 68 -4.74 -1.38 -16.66
N ASP A 69 -3.76 -1.98 -17.34
CA ASP A 69 -3.83 -2.32 -18.76
C ASP A 69 -4.98 -3.30 -19.07
N ALA A 70 -5.30 -4.16 -18.10
CA ALA A 70 -6.47 -5.04 -18.18
C ALA A 70 -7.82 -4.32 -17.95
N GLY A 71 -7.81 -2.99 -17.76
CA GLY A 71 -9.00 -2.15 -17.60
C GLY A 71 -9.56 -2.13 -16.18
N ILE A 72 -8.78 -2.51 -15.17
CA ILE A 72 -9.17 -2.35 -13.76
C ILE A 72 -9.00 -0.87 -13.38
N ASP A 73 -10.07 -0.30 -12.85
CA ASP A 73 -10.09 1.11 -12.41
C ASP A 73 -9.11 1.31 -11.24
N PRO A 74 -8.04 2.10 -11.42
CA PRO A 74 -7.02 2.31 -10.39
C PRO A 74 -7.58 2.98 -9.13
N VAL A 75 -8.66 3.75 -9.21
CA VAL A 75 -9.30 4.36 -8.03
C VAL A 75 -9.78 3.30 -7.03
N LYS A 76 -10.05 2.08 -7.48
CA LYS A 76 -10.45 0.95 -6.63
C LYS A 76 -9.27 0.19 -6.02
N LEU A 77 -8.03 0.56 -6.33
CA LEU A 77 -6.83 -0.11 -5.88
C LEU A 77 -6.15 0.63 -4.72
N MET A 78 -5.79 -0.10 -3.69
CA MET A 78 -4.94 0.33 -2.57
C MET A 78 -3.72 -0.59 -2.46
N PRO A 79 -2.68 -0.39 -3.31
CA PRO A 79 -1.49 -1.22 -3.26
C PRO A 79 -0.68 -0.98 -1.99
N GLY A 80 -0.09 -2.06 -1.46
CA GLY A 80 0.90 -2.01 -0.39
C GLY A 80 2.23 -1.48 -0.93
N THR A 81 2.72 -0.37 -0.37
CA THR A 81 3.94 0.31 -0.82
C THR A 81 5.02 0.42 0.26
N GLY A 82 4.72 -0.02 1.49
CA GLY A 82 5.70 -0.01 2.58
C GLY A 82 6.78 -1.07 2.39
N CYS A 83 8.03 -0.64 2.30
CA CYS A 83 9.24 -1.46 2.19
C CYS A 83 10.22 -1.12 3.30
N CYS A 84 11.23 -1.98 3.51
CA CYS A 84 12.31 -1.69 4.45
C CYS A 84 13.25 -0.59 3.93
N ALA A 85 13.51 -0.57 2.63
CA ALA A 85 14.28 0.49 2.00
C ALA A 85 13.40 1.69 1.67
N LEU A 86 13.81 2.88 2.13
CA LEU A 86 13.09 4.14 1.90
C LEU A 86 12.90 4.41 0.39
N GLY A 87 13.96 4.18 -0.41
CA GLY A 87 13.91 4.39 -1.87
C GLY A 87 12.86 3.53 -2.56
N ASP A 88 12.67 2.30 -2.11
CA ASP A 88 11.67 1.37 -2.65
C ASP A 88 10.25 1.83 -2.28
N SER A 89 10.04 2.27 -1.03
CA SER A 89 8.76 2.83 -0.60
C SER A 89 8.39 4.07 -1.42
N VAL A 90 9.37 4.97 -1.66
CA VAL A 90 9.16 6.16 -2.51
C VAL A 90 8.81 5.76 -3.94
N LYS A 91 9.59 4.84 -4.53
CA LYS A 91 9.40 4.36 -5.91
C LYS A 91 8.01 3.76 -6.11
N MET A 92 7.61 2.85 -5.25
CA MET A 92 6.30 2.19 -5.33
C MET A 92 5.15 3.16 -5.08
N THR A 93 5.29 4.06 -4.10
CA THR A 93 4.26 5.05 -3.77
C THR A 93 4.08 6.05 -4.92
N ALA A 94 5.17 6.57 -5.48
CA ALA A 94 5.12 7.47 -6.63
C ALA A 94 4.48 6.80 -7.86
N HIS A 95 4.78 5.52 -8.10
CA HIS A 95 4.20 4.75 -9.19
C HIS A 95 2.68 4.58 -9.01
N ALA A 96 2.23 4.17 -7.82
CA ALA A 96 0.81 4.03 -7.51
C ALA A 96 0.03 5.36 -7.68
N VAL A 97 0.60 6.48 -7.21
CA VAL A 97 0.02 7.82 -7.39
C VAL A 97 -0.05 8.19 -8.88
N LYS A 98 1.02 7.97 -9.64
CA LYS A 98 1.06 8.23 -11.09
C LYS A 98 0.03 7.39 -11.84
N ALA A 99 -0.15 6.16 -11.42
CA ALA A 99 -1.14 5.23 -11.99
C ALA A 99 -2.60 5.59 -11.65
N GLY A 100 -2.83 6.53 -10.71
CA GLY A 100 -4.15 7.00 -10.32
C GLY A 100 -4.82 6.12 -9.26
N CYS A 101 -4.06 5.33 -8.50
CA CYS A 101 -4.62 4.52 -7.41
C CYS A 101 -5.34 5.40 -6.37
N GLY A 102 -6.44 4.90 -5.80
CA GLY A 102 -7.26 5.62 -4.83
C GLY A 102 -6.54 5.90 -3.50
N GLY A 103 -5.44 5.20 -3.23
CA GLY A 103 -4.57 5.37 -2.07
C GLY A 103 -3.54 4.26 -2.01
N VAL A 104 -2.68 4.30 -0.99
CA VAL A 104 -1.67 3.28 -0.74
C VAL A 104 -1.75 2.77 0.70
N LEU A 105 -1.49 1.49 0.90
CA LEU A 105 -1.35 0.88 2.22
C LEU A 105 0.14 0.85 2.57
N MET A 106 0.55 1.53 3.66
CA MET A 106 1.97 1.69 3.96
C MET A 106 2.33 1.10 5.32
N LEU A 107 3.13 0.02 5.30
CA LEU A 107 3.81 -0.49 6.48
C LEU A 107 4.94 0.45 6.90
N PRO A 108 5.25 0.54 8.20
CA PRO A 108 6.54 1.07 8.62
C PRO A 108 7.68 0.16 8.12
N PRO A 109 8.94 0.64 8.05
CA PRO A 109 10.07 -0.23 7.81
C PRO A 109 10.17 -1.26 8.93
N PHE A 110 10.10 -2.54 8.58
CA PHE A 110 9.84 -3.62 9.53
C PHE A 110 11.05 -4.54 9.79
N TYR A 111 12.20 -4.30 9.15
CA TYR A 111 13.38 -5.14 9.40
C TYR A 111 14.03 -4.83 10.75
N TYR A 112 14.31 -3.55 11.03
CA TYR A 112 14.86 -3.13 12.32
C TYR A 112 13.77 -2.92 13.36
N LYS A 113 13.96 -3.50 14.56
CA LYS A 113 13.01 -3.44 15.67
C LYS A 113 13.41 -2.41 16.72
N GLY A 114 12.47 -2.02 17.56
CA GLY A 114 12.75 -1.07 18.63
C GLY A 114 13.11 0.34 18.17
N VAL A 115 12.69 0.71 16.95
CA VAL A 115 12.87 2.07 16.43
C VAL A 115 11.94 3.05 17.13
N SER A 116 12.41 4.29 17.30
CA SER A 116 11.61 5.34 17.95
C SER A 116 10.51 5.88 17.05
N ASP A 117 9.46 6.44 17.63
CA ASP A 117 8.41 7.16 16.90
C ASP A 117 8.97 8.32 16.08
N ASP A 118 10.01 9.00 16.55
CA ASP A 118 10.68 10.04 15.76
C ASP A 118 11.33 9.49 14.50
N GLY A 119 11.93 8.30 14.57
CA GLY A 119 12.48 7.61 13.40
C GLY A 119 11.41 7.20 12.42
N LEU A 120 10.31 6.63 12.92
CA LEU A 120 9.16 6.26 12.09
C LEU A 120 8.48 7.47 11.45
N TYR A 121 8.27 8.55 12.22
CA TYR A 121 7.73 9.79 11.71
C TYR A 121 8.55 10.33 10.55
N ARG A 122 9.89 10.41 10.72
CA ARG A 122 10.78 10.86 9.65
C ARG A 122 10.73 9.99 8.42
N CYS A 123 10.62 8.66 8.61
CA CYS A 123 10.51 7.73 7.48
C CYS A 123 9.24 7.98 6.66
N PHE A 124 8.08 8.12 7.29
CA PHE A 124 6.83 8.45 6.61
C PHE A 124 6.88 9.84 5.96
N ALA A 125 7.38 10.83 6.68
CA ALA A 125 7.55 12.20 6.17
C ALA A 125 8.42 12.24 4.90
N GLU A 126 9.56 11.56 4.91
CA GLU A 126 10.45 11.46 3.74
C GLU A 126 9.77 10.84 2.52
N VAL A 127 8.94 9.80 2.71
CA VAL A 127 8.16 9.24 1.60
C VAL A 127 7.18 10.28 1.06
N ILE A 128 6.43 10.94 1.93
CA ILE A 128 5.43 11.94 1.54
C ILE A 128 6.08 13.10 0.78
N GLU A 129 7.16 13.64 1.32
CA GLU A 129 7.86 14.81 0.75
C GLU A 129 8.55 14.49 -0.56
N ARG A 130 9.14 13.29 -0.71
CA ARG A 130 9.79 12.87 -1.97
C ARG A 130 8.79 12.53 -3.06
N VAL A 131 7.63 11.95 -2.73
CA VAL A 131 6.54 11.72 -3.69
C VAL A 131 5.90 13.04 -4.09
N SER A 132 5.77 13.99 -3.16
CA SER A 132 5.36 15.38 -3.38
C SER A 132 4.12 15.52 -4.27
N SER A 133 3.05 14.78 -3.97
CA SER A 133 1.82 14.78 -4.75
C SER A 133 0.59 15.08 -3.89
N SER A 134 -0.23 16.03 -4.32
CA SER A 134 -1.53 16.32 -3.69
C SER A 134 -2.55 15.20 -3.83
N ASN A 135 -2.31 14.24 -4.74
CA ASN A 135 -3.16 13.07 -4.94
C ASN A 135 -2.77 11.89 -4.03
N LEU A 136 -1.67 12.00 -3.27
CA LEU A 136 -1.24 10.93 -2.38
C LEU A 136 -2.20 10.77 -1.20
N ARG A 137 -2.68 9.54 -1.00
CA ARG A 137 -3.50 9.13 0.15
C ARG A 137 -2.86 7.90 0.78
N ILE A 138 -2.40 8.02 2.02
CA ILE A 138 -1.76 6.96 2.78
C ILE A 138 -2.73 6.42 3.82
N TYR A 139 -2.89 5.11 3.82
CA TYR A 139 -3.49 4.33 4.88
C TYR A 139 -2.34 3.65 5.62
N LEU A 140 -2.09 4.06 6.86
CA LEU A 140 -1.05 3.49 7.71
C LEU A 140 -1.40 2.04 8.02
N TYR A 141 -0.43 1.13 7.94
CA TYR A 141 -0.67 -0.27 8.22
C TYR A 141 -0.05 -0.69 9.56
N HIS A 142 -0.91 -0.86 10.55
CA HIS A 142 -0.54 -1.32 11.89
C HIS A 142 -0.79 -2.83 11.99
N ILE A 143 0.28 -3.64 11.98
CA ILE A 143 0.24 -5.10 12.10
C ILE A 143 1.40 -5.62 12.97
N PRO A 144 1.46 -5.24 14.26
CA PRO A 144 2.57 -5.59 15.14
C PRO A 144 2.81 -7.11 15.30
N PRO A 145 1.79 -8.01 15.26
CA PRO A 145 2.06 -9.45 15.33
C PRO A 145 2.97 -9.97 14.23
N VAL A 146 2.98 -9.33 13.06
CA VAL A 146 3.79 -9.72 11.90
C VAL A 146 5.02 -8.83 11.73
N SER A 147 4.82 -7.51 11.71
CA SER A 147 5.92 -6.54 11.50
C SER A 147 6.84 -6.41 12.70
N GLN A 148 6.35 -6.67 13.91
CA GLN A 148 7.00 -6.36 15.19
C GLN A 148 7.42 -4.89 15.32
N VAL A 149 6.77 -4.02 14.55
CA VAL A 149 6.88 -2.56 14.62
C VAL A 149 5.47 -2.00 14.72
N GLY A 150 5.12 -1.50 15.88
CA GLY A 150 3.83 -0.85 16.13
C GLY A 150 3.83 0.60 15.70
N LEU A 151 2.65 1.14 15.47
CA LEU A 151 2.42 2.57 15.33
C LEU A 151 1.70 3.03 16.61
N SER A 152 2.34 3.88 17.40
CA SER A 152 1.71 4.45 18.59
C SER A 152 0.61 5.45 18.20
N LEU A 153 -0.32 5.71 19.10
CA LEU A 153 -1.34 6.74 18.88
C LEU A 153 -0.70 8.12 18.71
N ASP A 154 0.34 8.44 19.48
CA ASP A 154 1.08 9.70 19.38
C ASP A 154 1.74 9.88 18.00
N LEU A 155 2.32 8.81 17.44
CA LEU A 155 2.87 8.84 16.09
C LEU A 155 1.79 9.08 15.04
N ILE A 156 0.65 8.37 15.15
CA ILE A 156 -0.47 8.52 14.23
C ILE A 156 -1.01 9.97 14.29
N GLU A 157 -1.23 10.50 15.49
CA GLU A 157 -1.69 11.87 15.69
C GLU A 157 -0.75 12.90 15.07
N ARG A 158 0.56 12.75 15.28
CA ARG A 158 1.58 13.61 14.68
C ARG A 158 1.55 13.57 13.16
N LEU A 159 1.43 12.38 12.56
CA LEU A 159 1.38 12.21 11.11
C LEU A 159 0.11 12.82 10.52
N VAL A 160 -1.04 12.59 11.13
CA VAL A 160 -2.32 13.18 10.70
C VAL A 160 -2.30 14.70 10.86
N GLY A 161 -1.75 15.20 11.96
CA GLY A 161 -1.63 16.65 12.20
C GLY A 161 -0.72 17.35 11.20
N ALA A 162 0.39 16.72 10.81
CA ALA A 162 1.34 17.28 9.84
C ALA A 162 0.87 17.11 8.38
N TYR A 163 0.16 16.03 8.05
CA TYR A 163 -0.23 15.67 6.69
C TYR A 163 -1.72 15.28 6.60
N PRO A 164 -2.66 16.16 6.99
CA PRO A 164 -4.09 15.81 7.16
C PRO A 164 -4.79 15.37 5.85
N GLU A 165 -4.31 15.86 4.71
CA GLU A 165 -4.86 15.48 3.40
C GLU A 165 -4.17 14.23 2.81
N THR A 166 -3.04 13.82 3.37
CA THR A 166 -2.23 12.72 2.87
C THR A 166 -2.40 11.46 3.72
N VAL A 167 -2.30 11.59 5.06
CA VAL A 167 -2.49 10.47 5.99
C VAL A 167 -3.98 10.43 6.37
N VAL A 168 -4.72 9.56 5.70
CA VAL A 168 -6.20 9.60 5.68
C VAL A 168 -6.87 8.42 6.37
N GLY A 169 -6.11 7.44 6.81
CA GLY A 169 -6.66 6.27 7.50
C GLY A 169 -5.59 5.36 8.11
N VAL A 170 -6.07 4.40 8.87
CA VAL A 170 -5.27 3.32 9.47
C VAL A 170 -5.94 2.00 9.19
N LYS A 171 -5.17 1.01 8.72
CA LYS A 171 -5.58 -0.38 8.75
C LYS A 171 -4.97 -1.01 9.99
N ASP A 172 -5.82 -1.33 10.96
CA ASP A 172 -5.41 -2.03 12.18
C ASP A 172 -5.58 -3.55 12.00
N SER A 173 -4.52 -4.28 12.25
CA SER A 173 -4.45 -5.74 12.26
C SER A 173 -3.67 -6.22 13.50
N SER A 174 -3.85 -5.56 14.63
CA SER A 174 -3.17 -5.88 15.89
C SER A 174 -3.73 -7.11 16.60
N GLY A 175 -4.99 -7.50 16.30
CA GLY A 175 -5.69 -8.63 16.88
C GLY A 175 -6.76 -8.24 17.88
#